data_49b430af4fa6a8f405f2a83feed36eb5
#
_entry.id   49b430af4fa6a8f405f2a83feed36eb5
#
_cell.length_a   1.000
_cell.length_b   1.000
_cell.length_c   1.000
_cell.angle_alpha   90.00
_cell.angle_beta   90.00
_cell.angle_gamma   90.00
#
_symmetry.space_group_name_H-M   'P 1'
#
loop_
_entity.id
_entity.type
_entity.pdbx_description
1 polymer ?
#
loop_
_entity_poly.entity_id
_entity_poly.type
_entity_poly.pdbx_seq_one_letter_code
_entity_poly.pdbx_strand_id
1 'polypeptide(L)'
;MASYTTIEDWRDVEDGYVVAVTIRQTDDEKYPCGWDYSLHLGEVGGETIIRYDNAHERQKGHERHTQTDIEYIDFPGMLTLYDRFKEEAEELSPVSWDWSP
;
A
#
# COMPACT_ATOMS: atom_id res chain seq x y z
N MET A 1 2.47 23.83 -9.66
CA MET A 1 3.13 22.81 -8.85
C MET A 1 2.13 21.87 -8.23
N ALA A 2 2.43 20.58 -8.23
CA ALA A 2 1.54 19.61 -7.63
C ALA A 2 1.53 19.72 -6.11
N SER A 3 0.37 19.47 -5.50
CA SER A 3 0.21 19.43 -4.05
C SER A 3 0.13 17.99 -3.57
N TYR A 4 0.66 17.75 -2.38
CA TYR A 4 0.57 16.44 -1.71
C TYR A 4 0.09 16.66 -0.29
N THR A 5 -0.95 15.90 0.11
CA THR A 5 -1.45 15.92 1.49
C THR A 5 -1.29 14.51 2.06
N THR A 6 -0.49 14.37 3.10
CA THR A 6 -0.28 13.07 3.74
C THR A 6 -1.51 12.70 4.56
N ILE A 7 -2.09 11.55 4.24
CA ILE A 7 -3.25 11.01 4.96
C ILE A 7 -2.77 9.95 5.96
N GLU A 8 -1.86 9.07 5.55
CA GLU A 8 -1.26 8.05 6.39
C GLU A 8 0.23 7.97 6.08
N ASP A 9 1.05 7.89 7.11
CA ASP A 9 2.49 7.67 6.96
C ASP A 9 3.01 7.07 8.27
N TRP A 10 3.07 5.73 8.32
CA TRP A 10 3.51 5.04 9.53
C TRP A 10 4.13 3.69 9.20
N ARG A 11 4.89 3.19 10.16
CA ARG A 11 5.53 1.89 10.11
C ARG A 11 5.42 1.24 11.47
N ASP A 12 5.08 -0.04 11.50
CA ASP A 12 4.99 -0.82 12.73
C ASP A 12 5.68 -2.17 12.55
N VAL A 13 6.24 -2.68 13.64
CA VAL A 13 6.91 -3.98 13.65
C VAL A 13 6.30 -4.82 14.75
N GLU A 14 5.85 -6.03 14.40
CA GLU A 14 5.21 -6.95 15.34
C GLU A 14 5.57 -8.39 14.97
N ASP A 15 6.06 -9.13 15.95
CA ASP A 15 6.39 -10.56 15.82
C ASP A 15 7.28 -10.90 14.62
N GLY A 16 8.25 -10.02 14.32
CA GLY A 16 9.18 -10.24 13.21
C GLY A 16 8.65 -9.81 11.85
N TYR A 17 7.48 -9.17 11.81
CA TYR A 17 6.89 -8.63 10.58
C TYR A 17 6.86 -7.11 10.62
N VAL A 18 6.95 -6.48 9.45
CA VAL A 18 6.84 -5.03 9.32
C VAL A 18 5.67 -4.68 8.41
N VAL A 19 4.86 -3.72 8.88
CA VAL A 19 3.83 -3.08 8.06
C VAL A 19 4.23 -1.64 7.87
N ALA A 20 4.25 -1.17 6.64
CA ALA A 20 4.54 0.23 6.33
C ALA A 20 3.46 0.75 5.41
N VAL A 21 2.83 1.85 5.80
CA VAL A 21 1.72 2.45 5.06
C VAL A 21 2.04 3.91 4.77
N THR A 22 1.99 4.27 3.51
CA THR A 22 2.09 5.67 3.07
C THR A 22 0.94 5.92 2.11
N ILE A 23 0.11 6.91 2.42
CA ILE A 23 -1.01 7.33 1.58
C ILE A 23 -1.00 8.83 1.51
N ARG A 24 -0.88 9.39 0.31
CA ARG A 24 -0.95 10.82 0.06
C ARG A 24 -2.00 11.12 -0.99
N GLN A 25 -2.81 12.13 -0.74
CA GLN A 25 -3.72 12.67 -1.74
C GLN A 25 -2.95 13.71 -2.56
N THR A 26 -3.13 13.70 -3.88
CA THR A 26 -2.37 14.59 -4.75
C THR A 26 -3.13 14.96 -6.01
N ASP A 27 -2.80 16.11 -6.59
CA ASP A 27 -3.27 16.54 -7.90
C ASP A 27 -2.16 16.39 -8.97
N ASP A 28 -1.08 15.70 -8.64
CA ASP A 28 0.02 15.47 -9.57
C ASP A 28 -0.44 14.58 -10.73
N GLU A 29 -0.14 15.00 -11.94
CA GLU A 29 -0.51 14.26 -13.16
C GLU A 29 0.09 12.85 -13.24
N LYS A 30 1.16 12.58 -12.50
CA LYS A 30 1.74 11.25 -12.41
C LYS A 30 0.79 10.24 -11.77
N TYR A 31 -0.17 10.74 -10.99
CA TYR A 31 -1.13 9.92 -10.25
C TYR A 31 -2.56 10.29 -10.64
N PRO A 32 -3.03 9.85 -11.84
CA PRO A 32 -4.38 10.21 -12.31
C PRO A 32 -5.51 9.83 -11.37
N CYS A 33 -5.33 8.82 -10.50
CA CYS A 33 -6.36 8.44 -9.54
C CYS A 33 -6.49 9.42 -8.37
N GLY A 34 -5.55 10.37 -8.23
CA GLY A 34 -5.55 11.35 -7.14
C GLY A 34 -4.83 10.89 -5.88
N TRP A 35 -4.20 9.72 -5.91
CA TRP A 35 -3.52 9.13 -4.76
C TRP A 35 -2.13 8.63 -5.13
N ASP A 36 -1.19 8.84 -4.21
CA ASP A 36 0.15 8.26 -4.25
C ASP A 36 0.26 7.39 -3.00
N TYR A 37 0.39 6.08 -3.18
CA TYR A 37 0.33 5.15 -2.05
C TYR A 37 1.34 4.03 -2.15
N SER A 38 1.72 3.53 -0.98
CA SER A 38 2.49 2.30 -0.83
C SER A 38 2.01 1.60 0.44
N LEU A 39 1.51 0.38 0.29
CA LEU A 39 1.01 -0.46 1.37
C LEU A 39 1.85 -1.73 1.39
N HIS A 40 2.66 -1.92 2.44
CA HIS A 40 3.69 -2.94 2.46
C HIS A 40 3.61 -3.83 3.70
N LEU A 41 3.66 -5.14 3.49
CA LEU A 41 3.87 -6.14 4.54
C LEU A 41 5.10 -6.96 4.17
N GLY A 42 6.04 -7.09 5.09
CA GLY A 42 7.24 -7.88 4.88
C GLY A 42 7.74 -8.50 6.18
N GLU A 43 8.80 -9.27 6.07
CA GLU A 43 9.52 -9.83 7.22
C GLU A 43 10.67 -8.88 7.57
N VAL A 44 10.89 -8.67 8.87
CA VAL A 44 12.02 -7.85 9.33
C VAL A 44 13.32 -8.52 8.86
N GLY A 45 14.13 -7.77 8.07
CA GLY A 45 15.36 -8.30 7.52
C GLY A 45 15.18 -9.35 6.44
N GLY A 46 13.94 -9.56 5.98
CA GLY A 46 13.60 -10.55 4.97
C GLY A 46 12.88 -9.95 3.78
N GLU A 47 12.02 -10.75 3.16
CA GLU A 47 11.37 -10.41 1.91
C GLU A 47 10.03 -9.72 2.09
N THR A 48 9.60 -8.99 1.05
CA THR A 48 8.24 -8.49 0.93
C THR A 48 7.27 -9.67 0.81
N ILE A 49 6.21 -9.65 1.60
CA ILE A 49 5.14 -10.64 1.51
C ILE A 49 4.08 -10.14 0.54
N ILE A 50 3.53 -8.96 0.77
CA ILE A 50 2.67 -8.27 -0.20
C ILE A 50 2.98 -6.76 -0.18
N ARG A 51 2.80 -6.13 -1.32
CA ARG A 51 2.89 -4.68 -1.44
C ARG A 51 1.97 -4.20 -2.54
N TYR A 52 1.17 -3.20 -2.22
CA TYR A 52 0.38 -2.46 -3.20
C TYR A 52 1.01 -1.09 -3.40
N ASP A 53 1.24 -0.68 -4.63
CA ASP A 53 1.70 0.67 -4.92
C ASP A 53 1.32 1.12 -6.33
N ASN A 54 1.44 2.42 -6.57
CA ASN A 54 1.19 3.02 -7.87
C ASN A 54 2.31 3.97 -8.29
N ALA A 55 3.55 3.66 -7.93
CA ALA A 55 4.70 4.52 -8.19
C ALA A 55 4.84 4.94 -9.66
N HIS A 56 4.37 4.12 -10.60
CA HIS A 56 4.42 4.40 -12.03
C HIS A 56 3.02 4.33 -12.65
N GLU A 57 2.04 4.93 -11.99
CA GLU A 57 0.63 4.78 -12.36
C GLU A 57 0.32 5.07 -13.83
N ARG A 58 0.87 6.15 -14.39
CA ARG A 58 0.59 6.52 -15.78
C ARG A 58 1.10 5.49 -16.80
N GLN A 59 2.09 4.71 -16.44
CA GLN A 59 2.73 3.72 -17.33
C GLN A 59 2.32 2.30 -17.01
N LYS A 60 2.18 1.98 -15.71
CA LYS A 60 1.97 0.61 -15.25
C LYS A 60 0.70 0.42 -14.43
N GLY A 61 -0.01 1.52 -14.10
CA GLY A 61 -1.22 1.43 -13.29
C GLY A 61 -0.93 1.10 -11.84
N HIS A 62 -1.77 0.23 -11.28
CA HIS A 62 -1.70 -0.16 -9.88
C HIS A 62 -1.13 -1.57 -9.78
N GLU A 63 -0.13 -1.75 -8.93
CA GLU A 63 0.60 -3.00 -8.82
C GLU A 63 0.39 -3.66 -7.46
N ARG A 64 0.22 -4.99 -7.48
CA ARG A 64 0.25 -5.83 -6.30
C ARG A 64 1.44 -6.77 -6.44
N HIS A 65 2.42 -6.62 -5.55
CA HIS A 65 3.62 -7.46 -5.52
C HIS A 65 3.48 -8.54 -4.47
N THR A 66 3.84 -9.77 -4.85
CA THR A 66 4.00 -10.88 -3.91
C THR A 66 5.44 -11.37 -4.01
N GLN A 67 5.80 -12.43 -3.28
CA GLN A 67 7.15 -12.99 -3.34
C GLN A 67 7.51 -13.53 -4.72
N THR A 68 6.52 -13.92 -5.51
CA THR A 68 6.72 -14.61 -6.79
C THR A 68 6.24 -13.84 -8.01
N ASP A 69 5.31 -12.89 -7.84
CA ASP A 69 4.62 -12.25 -8.96
C ASP A 69 4.38 -10.77 -8.76
N ILE A 70 4.16 -10.09 -9.89
CA ILE A 70 3.62 -8.73 -9.93
C ILE A 70 2.30 -8.82 -10.68
N GLU A 71 1.23 -8.36 -10.03
CA GLU A 71 -0.12 -8.36 -10.57
C GLU A 71 -0.56 -6.93 -10.78
N TYR A 72 -1.18 -6.65 -11.93
CA TYR A 72 -1.74 -5.33 -12.21
C TYR A 72 -3.22 -5.38 -11.90
N ILE A 73 -3.69 -4.43 -11.08
CA ILE A 73 -5.06 -4.43 -10.59
C ILE A 73 -5.79 -3.16 -11.02
N ASP A 74 -7.13 -3.24 -11.05
CA ASP A 74 -7.96 -2.07 -11.18
C ASP A 74 -8.04 -1.38 -9.81
N PHE A 75 -7.99 -0.07 -9.81
CA PHE A 75 -8.03 0.70 -8.56
C PHE A 75 -9.48 0.80 -8.06
N PRO A 76 -9.81 0.15 -6.94
CA PRO A 76 -11.18 0.13 -6.43
C PRO A 76 -11.54 1.34 -5.57
N GLY A 77 -10.63 2.30 -5.43
CA GLY A 77 -10.71 3.40 -4.49
C GLY A 77 -9.78 3.18 -3.31
N MET A 78 -9.30 4.26 -2.70
CA MET A 78 -8.25 4.17 -1.67
C MET A 78 -8.71 3.44 -0.42
N LEU A 79 -9.92 3.72 0.07
CA LEU A 79 -10.44 3.06 1.26
C LEU A 79 -10.63 1.57 1.05
N THR A 80 -11.19 1.19 -0.09
CA THR A 80 -11.41 -0.22 -0.44
C THR A 80 -10.09 -0.96 -0.57
N LEU A 81 -9.09 -0.33 -1.19
CA LEU A 81 -7.78 -0.95 -1.36
C LEU A 81 -7.06 -1.10 -0.02
N TYR A 82 -7.17 -0.11 0.85
CA TYR A 82 -6.60 -0.16 2.19
C TYR A 82 -7.23 -1.30 2.99
N ASP A 83 -8.55 -1.43 2.97
CA ASP A 83 -9.26 -2.53 3.64
C ASP A 83 -8.81 -3.89 3.12
N ARG A 84 -8.66 -4.03 1.81
CA ARG A 84 -8.16 -5.26 1.19
C ARG A 84 -6.76 -5.59 1.69
N PHE A 85 -5.87 -4.61 1.70
CA PHE A 85 -4.51 -4.78 2.19
C PHE A 85 -4.50 -5.23 3.66
N LYS A 86 -5.30 -4.57 4.50
CA LYS A 86 -5.40 -4.89 5.92
C LYS A 86 -5.85 -6.33 6.12
N GLU A 87 -6.89 -6.77 5.42
CA GLU A 87 -7.38 -8.14 5.50
C GLU A 87 -6.30 -9.14 5.09
N GLU A 88 -5.62 -8.90 3.98
CA GLU A 88 -4.54 -9.80 3.53
C GLU A 88 -3.37 -9.83 4.52
N ALA A 89 -3.00 -8.68 5.08
CA ALA A 89 -1.92 -8.62 6.04
C ALA A 89 -2.25 -9.42 7.30
N GLU A 90 -3.48 -9.34 7.77
CA GLU A 90 -3.93 -10.08 8.95
C GLU A 90 -4.05 -11.58 8.68
N GLU A 91 -4.35 -11.99 7.46
CA GLU A 91 -4.37 -13.40 7.06
C GLU A 91 -2.98 -14.00 6.91
N LEU A 92 -2.03 -13.20 6.41
CA LEU A 92 -0.68 -13.67 6.06
C LEU A 92 0.33 -13.51 7.19
N SER A 93 -0.05 -12.87 8.28
CA SER A 93 0.85 -12.60 9.41
C SER A 93 0.05 -12.43 10.69
N PRO A 94 0.72 -12.43 11.87
CA PRO A 94 0.04 -12.13 13.13
C PRO A 94 -0.22 -10.65 13.35
N VAL A 95 0.17 -9.78 12.41
CA VAL A 95 0.04 -8.33 12.53
C VAL A 95 -1.44 -7.93 12.46
N SER A 96 -1.83 -7.00 13.30
CA SER A 96 -3.19 -6.46 13.32
C SER A 96 -3.13 -5.03 13.84
N TRP A 97 -3.96 -4.16 13.31
CA TRP A 97 -4.04 -2.77 13.75
C TRP A 97 -5.46 -2.23 13.59
N ASP A 98 -5.78 -1.21 14.38
CA ASP A 98 -7.07 -0.56 14.28
C ASP A 98 -7.05 0.44 13.13
N TRP A 99 -8.14 0.42 12.35
CA TRP A 99 -8.35 1.35 11.26
C TRP A 99 -9.75 1.96 11.38
N SER A 100 -9.79 3.29 11.38
CA SER A 100 -11.04 4.02 11.46
C SER A 100 -10.98 5.17 10.45
N PRO A 101 -11.76 5.09 9.38
CA PRO A 101 -11.75 6.16 8.36
C PRO A 101 -12.35 7.46 8.86
#